data_c4efa1176cd01be8bc96c368f50db801
#
_entry.id   c4efa1176cd01be8bc96c368f50db801
#
_cell.length_a   1.000
_cell.length_b   1.000
_cell.length_c   1.000
_cell.angle_alpha   90.00
_cell.angle_beta   90.00
_cell.angle_gamma   90.00
#
_symmetry.space_group_name_H-M   'P 1'
#
loop_
_entity.id
_entity.type
_entity.pdbx_description
1 polymer ?
#
loop_
_entity_poly.entity_id
_entity_poly.type
_entity_poly.pdbx_seq_one_letter_code
_entity_poly.pdbx_strand_id
1 'polypeptide(L)'
;MRAAHLPAYLIAQPHALALVCPKQQAEQPKMTALTKYDRLEATGLWRPTPQEQRREVIVSIGDATLVISDMNDQALAHWSLAAVDRYGSSNTPAIFHPDGDPSETLELLEAEAEMVAAIDTLRKAVLKARPSPGRLRWLGAAVSISAVAAAMVFWLPGAVQKHTLSVVPDVTRAKIGEALLTRIERVAGTPCRSRPAGPALKTLALRTNAKELIVLRSGITDSMYLPGGKVLVNKVLVEGFEEPDVVAGYILAEQVRSQTNDSLDTMLDHVGLRATFTLLTTGNLPSAALDDYAETVLSQQRPLANETMLLAAFAKANIRSTPYAKAVDVTGETTIGLIEADPISGTLAKPVLRDGDWIRLQAICGN
;
A
#
# COMPACT_ATOMS: atom_id res chain seq x y z
N MET A 1 -1.18 51.76 38.75
CA MET A 1 -0.86 50.84 39.84
C MET A 1 -1.77 49.63 39.79
N ARG A 2 -1.25 48.52 39.34
CA ARG A 2 -1.46 47.12 39.74
C ARG A 2 -0.85 46.23 38.66
N ALA A 3 0.25 45.60 39.04
CA ALA A 3 0.98 44.63 38.26
C ALA A 3 0.18 43.30 38.20
N ALA A 4 0.07 42.70 37.02
CA ALA A 4 -0.44 41.35 36.84
C ALA A 4 0.73 40.41 36.52
N HIS A 5 0.88 39.42 37.41
CA HIS A 5 1.86 38.35 37.34
C HIS A 5 1.64 37.44 36.12
N LEU A 6 2.70 37.22 35.35
CA LEU A 6 2.84 36.14 34.38
C LEU A 6 3.34 34.89 35.12
N PRO A 7 2.78 33.70 34.87
CA PRO A 7 3.36 32.45 35.36
C PRO A 7 4.49 31.98 34.45
N ALA A 8 5.57 31.55 35.09
CA ALA A 8 6.77 30.98 34.48
C ALA A 8 6.47 29.69 33.73
N TYR A 9 6.89 29.64 32.47
CA TYR A 9 6.97 28.40 31.69
C TYR A 9 8.10 27.53 32.24
N LEU A 10 7.74 26.38 32.80
CA LEU A 10 8.67 25.29 33.12
C LEU A 10 9.16 24.67 31.79
N ILE A 11 10.43 24.91 31.51
CA ILE A 11 11.14 24.22 30.41
C ILE A 11 11.45 22.82 30.90
N ALA A 12 10.70 21.82 30.40
CA ALA A 12 11.00 20.42 30.58
C ALA A 12 12.21 20.05 29.71
N GLN A 13 13.31 19.72 30.36
CA GLN A 13 14.48 19.13 29.68
C GLN A 13 14.15 17.73 29.17
N PRO A 14 14.57 17.36 27.95
CA PRO A 14 14.44 15.98 27.49
C PRO A 14 15.49 15.12 28.20
N HIS A 15 15.06 14.20 29.04
CA HIS A 15 15.89 13.10 29.51
C HIS A 15 16.34 12.27 28.32
N ALA A 16 17.63 12.33 28.01
CA ALA A 16 18.29 11.41 27.11
C ALA A 16 18.21 10.01 27.71
N LEU A 17 17.36 9.16 27.18
CA LEU A 17 17.39 7.71 27.41
C LEU A 17 18.69 7.19 26.79
N ALA A 18 19.73 7.04 27.64
CA ALA A 18 20.92 6.28 27.31
C ALA A 18 20.48 4.82 27.10
N LEU A 19 20.39 4.40 25.85
CA LEU A 19 20.32 2.99 25.45
C LEU A 19 21.63 2.34 25.92
N VAL A 20 21.61 1.76 27.13
CA VAL A 20 22.63 0.82 27.60
C VAL A 20 22.50 -0.43 26.72
N CYS A 21 23.38 -0.51 25.73
CA CYS A 21 23.60 -1.72 24.96
C CYS A 21 24.18 -2.77 25.91
N PRO A 22 23.53 -3.90 26.22
CA PRO A 22 24.17 -4.96 26.95
C PRO A 22 25.32 -5.49 26.06
N LYS A 23 26.56 -5.35 26.51
CA LYS A 23 27.68 -6.13 25.98
C LYS A 23 27.28 -7.60 26.13
N GLN A 24 26.72 -8.19 25.10
CA GLN A 24 26.73 -9.64 24.95
C GLN A 24 28.23 -10.03 24.85
N GLN A 25 28.77 -10.47 25.98
CA GLN A 25 29.93 -11.31 25.95
C GLN A 25 29.55 -12.51 25.09
N ALA A 26 30.07 -12.54 23.88
CA ALA A 26 30.03 -13.73 23.06
C ALA A 26 30.71 -14.85 23.86
N GLU A 27 29.90 -15.69 24.47
CA GLU A 27 30.33 -16.95 25.03
C GLU A 27 30.92 -17.74 23.86
N GLN A 28 32.25 -17.77 23.81
CA GLN A 28 32.96 -18.58 22.82
C GLN A 28 32.49 -20.03 23.02
N PRO A 29 32.01 -20.71 21.97
CA PRO A 29 31.64 -22.10 22.10
C PRO A 29 32.86 -22.86 22.54
N LYS A 30 32.86 -23.39 23.77
CA LYS A 30 33.84 -24.33 24.25
C LYS A 30 33.89 -25.47 23.25
N MET A 31 34.99 -25.56 22.47
CA MET A 31 35.19 -26.65 21.53
C MET A 31 35.48 -27.91 22.33
N THR A 32 34.45 -28.61 22.74
CA THR A 32 34.53 -29.91 23.44
C THR A 32 35.28 -30.99 22.64
N ALA A 33 35.55 -30.75 21.35
CA ALA A 33 36.29 -31.66 20.50
C ALA A 33 37.79 -31.63 20.74
N LEU A 34 38.35 -30.51 21.25
CA LEU A 34 39.77 -30.37 21.50
C LEU A 34 40.24 -31.15 22.75
N THR A 35 39.43 -31.24 23.79
CA THR A 35 39.78 -31.98 25.02
C THR A 35 39.81 -33.49 24.86
N LYS A 36 39.17 -34.04 23.81
CA LYS A 36 39.16 -35.46 23.52
C LYS A 36 40.50 -35.93 22.92
N TYR A 37 41.22 -35.07 22.22
CA TYR A 37 42.46 -35.37 21.49
C TYR A 37 43.69 -34.69 22.13
N ASP A 38 43.52 -34.17 23.32
CA ASP A 38 44.59 -33.56 24.11
C ASP A 38 45.63 -34.66 24.44
N ARG A 39 46.88 -34.50 23.96
CA ARG A 39 47.98 -35.46 24.07
C ARG A 39 47.91 -36.68 23.11
N LEU A 40 47.18 -36.58 22.00
CA LEU A 40 47.31 -37.60 20.97
C LEU A 40 48.64 -37.40 20.22
N GLU A 41 49.49 -38.42 20.22
CA GLU A 41 50.76 -38.46 19.52
C GLU A 41 50.73 -39.56 18.48
N ALA A 42 51.38 -39.34 17.35
CA ALA A 42 51.51 -40.31 16.27
C ALA A 42 52.86 -40.14 15.58
N THR A 43 53.28 -41.21 14.92
CA THR A 43 54.52 -41.18 14.09
C THR A 43 54.16 -40.85 12.65
N GLY A 44 54.95 -39.99 11.99
CA GLY A 44 54.74 -39.60 10.62
C GLY A 44 56.06 -39.38 9.86
N LEU A 45 55.90 -39.23 8.54
CA LEU A 45 57.02 -38.84 7.68
C LEU A 45 56.80 -37.40 7.22
N TRP A 46 57.67 -36.51 7.68
CA TRP A 46 57.58 -35.07 7.33
C TRP A 46 58.65 -34.72 6.29
N ARG A 47 58.30 -33.89 5.36
CA ARG A 47 59.13 -33.35 4.32
C ARG A 47 58.93 -31.86 4.20
N PRO A 48 59.89 -31.00 4.60
CA PRO A 48 59.75 -29.55 4.57
C PRO A 48 59.74 -28.93 3.16
N THR A 49 60.51 -29.53 2.25
CA THR A 49 60.57 -29.09 0.85
C THR A 49 60.65 -30.31 -0.10
N PRO A 50 60.25 -30.20 -1.37
CA PRO A 50 60.33 -31.31 -2.33
C PRO A 50 61.72 -31.84 -2.60
N GLN A 51 62.77 -31.05 -2.29
CA GLN A 51 64.18 -31.42 -2.51
C GLN A 51 64.82 -32.14 -1.28
N GLU A 52 64.16 -32.08 -0.13
CA GLU A 52 64.62 -32.71 1.08
C GLU A 52 64.13 -34.15 1.23
N GLN A 53 64.86 -34.95 1.98
CA GLN A 53 64.46 -36.34 2.30
C GLN A 53 63.35 -36.29 3.36
N ARG A 54 62.49 -37.30 3.33
CA ARG A 54 61.46 -37.53 4.35
C ARG A 54 62.21 -37.88 5.70
N ARG A 55 61.74 -37.24 6.75
CA ARG A 55 62.23 -37.47 8.13
C ARG A 55 61.12 -38.11 8.95
N GLU A 56 61.45 -39.05 9.77
CA GLU A 56 60.56 -39.61 10.76
C GLU A 56 60.37 -38.58 11.88
N VAL A 57 59.11 -38.30 12.23
CA VAL A 57 58.77 -37.28 13.21
C VAL A 57 57.66 -37.77 14.12
N ILE A 58 57.55 -37.13 15.28
CA ILE A 58 56.40 -37.26 16.19
C ILE A 58 55.44 -36.10 15.92
N VAL A 59 54.19 -36.43 15.74
CA VAL A 59 53.11 -35.45 15.49
C VAL A 59 52.22 -35.42 16.71
N SER A 60 51.99 -34.25 17.29
CA SER A 60 51.10 -34.04 18.44
C SER A 60 50.09 -32.96 18.18
N ILE A 61 48.87 -33.10 18.70
CA ILE A 61 47.80 -32.11 18.62
C ILE A 61 47.83 -31.23 19.87
N GLY A 62 48.13 -29.93 19.68
CA GLY A 62 47.97 -28.91 20.71
C GLY A 62 46.58 -28.23 20.62
N ASP A 63 46.37 -27.17 21.41
CA ASP A 63 45.07 -26.47 21.54
C ASP A 63 44.51 -25.99 20.21
N ALA A 64 45.35 -25.51 19.31
CA ALA A 64 44.94 -24.99 17.99
C ALA A 64 45.99 -25.31 16.90
N THR A 65 47.01 -26.10 17.23
CA THR A 65 48.16 -26.37 16.35
C THR A 65 48.47 -27.85 16.28
N LEU A 66 48.97 -28.27 15.13
CA LEU A 66 49.62 -29.54 14.94
C LEU A 66 51.15 -29.30 15.11
N VAL A 67 51.74 -29.91 16.08
CA VAL A 67 53.18 -29.79 16.35
C VAL A 67 53.91 -30.98 15.77
N ILE A 68 54.92 -30.72 14.97
CA ILE A 68 55.79 -31.73 14.35
C ILE A 68 57.13 -31.63 15.02
N SER A 69 57.58 -32.69 15.74
CA SER A 69 58.79 -32.75 16.48
C SER A 69 59.70 -33.85 15.95
N ASP A 70 61.02 -33.72 16.19
CA ASP A 70 61.95 -34.81 15.95
C ASP A 70 61.86 -35.88 17.04
N MET A 71 62.68 -36.98 16.91
CA MET A 71 62.71 -38.07 17.87
C MET A 71 63.36 -37.68 19.24
N ASN A 72 63.89 -36.45 19.35
CA ASN A 72 64.44 -35.88 20.59
C ASN A 72 63.49 -34.83 21.19
N ASP A 73 62.23 -34.77 20.76
CA ASP A 73 61.16 -33.86 21.23
C ASP A 73 61.40 -32.38 20.88
N GLN A 74 62.29 -32.12 19.89
CA GLN A 74 62.53 -30.76 19.42
C GLN A 74 61.54 -30.43 18.32
N ALA A 75 60.75 -29.38 18.53
CA ALA A 75 59.74 -28.93 17.54
C ALA A 75 60.39 -28.44 16.24
N LEU A 76 60.01 -29.02 15.11
CA LEU A 76 60.48 -28.72 13.77
C LEU A 76 59.53 -27.78 13.04
N ALA A 77 58.20 -27.99 13.19
CA ALA A 77 57.17 -27.18 12.58
C ALA A 77 55.90 -27.10 13.44
N HIS A 78 55.17 -25.99 13.30
CA HIS A 78 53.86 -25.78 13.93
C HIS A 78 52.86 -25.39 12.86
N TRP A 79 51.88 -26.24 12.61
CA TRP A 79 50.81 -25.94 11.68
C TRP A 79 49.54 -25.57 12.42
N SER A 80 48.88 -24.51 11.98
CA SER A 80 47.56 -24.19 12.51
C SER A 80 46.55 -25.24 12.04
N LEU A 81 45.82 -25.88 12.94
CA LEU A 81 44.77 -26.85 12.61
C LEU A 81 43.69 -26.26 11.72
N ALA A 82 43.52 -24.93 11.75
CA ALA A 82 42.58 -24.20 10.87
C ALA A 82 43.13 -24.06 9.45
N ALA A 83 44.40 -24.25 9.24
CA ALA A 83 45.10 -24.07 7.97
C ALA A 83 45.81 -25.34 7.49
N VAL A 84 45.39 -26.52 7.96
CA VAL A 84 45.86 -27.79 7.45
C VAL A 84 44.96 -28.32 6.37
N ASP A 85 45.50 -28.68 5.22
CA ASP A 85 44.75 -29.31 4.14
C ASP A 85 45.22 -30.75 3.85
N ARG A 86 44.43 -31.56 3.17
CA ARG A 86 44.71 -32.96 2.92
C ARG A 86 44.65 -33.27 1.42
N TYR A 87 45.64 -33.98 0.90
CA TYR A 87 45.61 -34.51 -0.45
C TYR A 87 44.63 -35.68 -0.55
N GLY A 88 43.48 -35.46 -1.26
CA GLY A 88 42.48 -36.48 -1.46
C GLY A 88 41.72 -36.87 -0.18
N SER A 89 40.60 -37.54 -0.31
CA SER A 89 39.74 -37.90 0.83
C SER A 89 39.90 -39.29 1.36
N SER A 90 40.61 -40.19 0.65
CA SER A 90 40.67 -41.62 0.99
C SER A 90 42.03 -42.29 0.67
N ASN A 91 43.06 -41.52 0.38
CA ASN A 91 44.38 -42.09 0.09
C ASN A 91 45.11 -42.55 1.35
N THR A 92 45.64 -43.75 1.36
CA THR A 92 46.61 -44.24 2.32
C THR A 92 47.97 -44.34 1.62
N PRO A 93 49.01 -43.73 2.16
CA PRO A 93 49.10 -42.92 3.41
C PRO A 93 48.35 -41.60 3.27
N ALA A 94 47.83 -41.09 4.42
CA ALA A 94 47.17 -39.79 4.46
C ALA A 94 48.23 -38.68 4.41
N ILE A 95 48.18 -37.80 3.40
CA ILE A 95 49.12 -36.69 3.21
C ILE A 95 48.43 -35.39 3.57
N PHE A 96 48.99 -34.66 4.51
CA PHE A 96 48.59 -33.35 4.96
C PHE A 96 49.61 -32.29 4.55
N HIS A 97 49.20 -31.05 4.37
CA HIS A 97 50.05 -29.89 4.09
C HIS A 97 49.45 -28.62 4.67
N PRO A 98 50.21 -27.55 4.90
CA PRO A 98 49.67 -26.26 5.23
C PRO A 98 48.84 -25.68 4.07
N ASP A 99 47.74 -24.96 4.40
CA ASP A 99 46.95 -24.21 3.40
C ASP A 99 47.85 -23.10 2.81
N GLY A 100 47.97 -23.11 1.48
CA GLY A 100 48.85 -22.20 0.73
C GLY A 100 50.27 -22.68 0.50
N ASP A 101 50.74 -23.76 1.15
CA ASP A 101 52.05 -24.37 0.87
C ASP A 101 51.95 -25.90 0.69
N PRO A 102 51.59 -26.37 -0.50
CA PRO A 102 51.51 -27.80 -0.79
C PRO A 102 52.89 -28.48 -0.93
N SER A 103 53.97 -27.74 -0.84
CA SER A 103 55.33 -28.30 -0.95
C SER A 103 55.82 -28.93 0.37
N GLU A 104 55.37 -28.44 1.51
CA GLU A 104 55.60 -29.03 2.81
C GLU A 104 54.56 -30.13 3.06
N THR A 105 55.00 -31.35 3.35
CA THR A 105 54.08 -32.49 3.47
C THR A 105 54.37 -33.33 4.73
N LEU A 106 53.24 -33.78 5.34
CA LEU A 106 53.25 -34.74 6.44
C LEU A 106 52.46 -35.98 5.99
N GLU A 107 53.12 -37.13 5.96
CA GLU A 107 52.52 -38.40 5.62
C GLU A 107 52.26 -39.19 6.90
N LEU A 108 51.02 -39.63 7.13
CA LEU A 108 50.63 -40.51 8.22
C LEU A 108 50.25 -41.87 7.64
N LEU A 109 50.86 -42.92 8.21
CA LEU A 109 50.62 -44.31 7.77
C LEU A 109 49.25 -44.81 8.26
N GLU A 110 48.79 -45.91 7.72
CA GLU A 110 47.51 -46.53 8.07
C GLU A 110 47.43 -46.94 9.55
N ALA A 111 48.57 -47.23 10.16
CA ALA A 111 48.67 -47.52 11.60
C ALA A 111 48.23 -46.35 12.49
N GLU A 112 48.32 -45.10 11.99
CA GLU A 112 48.01 -43.87 12.69
C GLU A 112 46.59 -43.35 12.34
N ALA A 113 45.66 -44.27 12.08
CA ALA A 113 44.29 -43.94 11.65
C ALA A 113 43.55 -43.05 12.67
N GLU A 114 43.87 -43.13 13.96
CA GLU A 114 43.27 -42.31 15.02
C GLU A 114 43.69 -40.83 14.89
N MET A 115 44.98 -40.57 14.62
CA MET A 115 45.48 -39.22 14.37
C MET A 115 44.88 -38.63 13.09
N VAL A 116 44.77 -39.40 12.01
CA VAL A 116 44.14 -38.98 10.76
C VAL A 116 42.69 -38.59 11.00
N ALA A 117 41.94 -39.39 11.75
CA ALA A 117 40.53 -39.12 12.06
C ALA A 117 40.38 -37.87 12.96
N ALA A 118 41.30 -37.66 13.88
CA ALA A 118 41.34 -36.48 14.76
C ALA A 118 41.55 -35.19 13.94
N ILE A 119 42.56 -35.17 13.07
CA ILE A 119 42.86 -34.02 12.20
C ILE A 119 41.65 -33.73 11.27
N ASP A 120 41.09 -34.75 10.65
CA ASP A 120 39.91 -34.57 9.74
C ASP A 120 38.69 -34.06 10.49
N THR A 121 38.46 -34.51 11.74
CA THR A 121 37.34 -34.05 12.56
C THR A 121 37.52 -32.59 12.94
N LEU A 122 38.70 -32.19 13.36
CA LEU A 122 39.03 -30.82 13.72
C LEU A 122 38.93 -29.86 12.51
N ARG A 123 39.50 -30.28 11.37
CA ARG A 123 39.34 -29.54 10.10
C ARG A 123 37.88 -29.29 9.75
N LYS A 124 37.04 -30.34 9.80
CA LYS A 124 35.59 -30.22 9.51
C LYS A 124 34.89 -29.30 10.52
N ALA A 125 35.27 -29.33 11.80
CA ALA A 125 34.73 -28.44 12.82
C ALA A 125 35.08 -26.98 12.55
N VAL A 126 36.33 -26.70 12.19
CA VAL A 126 36.79 -25.34 11.83
C VAL A 126 36.08 -24.84 10.54
N LEU A 127 35.98 -25.66 9.51
CA LEU A 127 35.29 -25.30 8.27
C LEU A 127 33.81 -25.00 8.52
N LYS A 128 33.18 -25.76 9.42
CA LYS A 128 31.75 -25.52 9.78
C LYS A 128 31.54 -24.28 10.64
N ALA A 129 32.56 -23.90 11.43
CA ALA A 129 32.53 -22.68 12.26
C ALA A 129 32.83 -21.41 11.46
N ARG A 130 33.34 -21.49 10.23
CA ARG A 130 33.54 -20.32 9.37
C ARG A 130 32.16 -19.67 9.07
N PRO A 131 31.94 -18.40 9.45
CA PRO A 131 30.68 -17.72 9.16
C PRO A 131 30.48 -17.65 7.64
N SER A 132 29.37 -18.17 7.13
CA SER A 132 29.03 -18.08 5.72
C SER A 132 28.56 -16.63 5.43
N PRO A 133 29.40 -15.76 4.88
CA PRO A 133 29.03 -14.37 4.61
C PRO A 133 28.08 -14.35 3.41
N GLY A 134 26.81 -14.13 3.62
CA GLY A 134 25.87 -13.94 2.49
C GLY A 134 24.41 -14.19 2.83
N ARG A 135 24.06 -15.20 3.59
CA ARG A 135 22.65 -15.54 3.87
C ARG A 135 21.87 -14.38 4.52
N LEU A 136 22.48 -13.70 5.49
CA LEU A 136 21.82 -12.58 6.18
C LEU A 136 21.65 -11.36 5.27
N ARG A 137 22.59 -11.10 4.38
CA ARG A 137 22.50 -10.02 3.37
C ARG A 137 21.40 -10.30 2.35
N TRP A 138 21.28 -11.55 1.87
CA TRP A 138 20.22 -11.95 0.95
C TRP A 138 18.84 -11.92 1.60
N LEU A 139 18.72 -12.34 2.87
CA LEU A 139 17.45 -12.21 3.63
C LEU A 139 17.09 -10.74 3.83
N GLY A 140 18.04 -9.88 4.20
CA GLY A 140 17.80 -8.45 4.31
C GLY A 140 17.36 -7.81 3.00
N ALA A 141 18.03 -8.15 1.89
CA ALA A 141 17.64 -7.68 0.56
C ALA A 141 16.23 -8.18 0.16
N ALA A 142 15.93 -9.45 0.39
CA ALA A 142 14.61 -10.01 0.09
C ALA A 142 13.50 -9.34 0.90
N VAL A 143 13.69 -9.11 2.20
CA VAL A 143 12.74 -8.40 3.05
C VAL A 143 12.54 -6.96 2.58
N SER A 144 13.61 -6.25 2.24
CA SER A 144 13.53 -4.87 1.74
C SER A 144 12.79 -4.80 0.41
N ILE A 145 13.09 -5.68 -0.54
CA ILE A 145 12.40 -5.75 -1.83
C ILE A 145 10.92 -6.07 -1.63
N SER A 146 10.59 -7.04 -0.76
CA SER A 146 9.21 -7.39 -0.45
C SER A 146 8.45 -6.25 0.21
N ALA A 147 9.08 -5.51 1.12
CA ALA A 147 8.48 -4.34 1.77
C ALA A 147 8.18 -3.21 0.77
N VAL A 148 9.13 -2.93 -0.14
CA VAL A 148 8.93 -1.94 -1.20
C VAL A 148 7.84 -2.38 -2.18
N ALA A 149 7.83 -3.65 -2.58
CA ALA A 149 6.79 -4.20 -3.45
C ALA A 149 5.40 -4.13 -2.78
N ALA A 150 5.31 -4.47 -1.49
CA ALA A 150 4.07 -4.33 -0.73
C ALA A 150 3.61 -2.87 -0.65
N ALA A 151 4.52 -1.93 -0.39
CA ALA A 151 4.21 -0.50 -0.38
C ALA A 151 3.71 0.00 -1.75
N MET A 152 4.32 -0.45 -2.85
CA MET A 152 3.89 -0.12 -4.20
C MET A 152 2.50 -0.68 -4.53
N VAL A 153 2.17 -1.89 -4.05
CA VAL A 153 0.88 -2.53 -4.36
C VAL A 153 -0.25 -2.00 -3.48
N PHE A 154 -0.01 -1.83 -2.19
CA PHE A 154 -1.08 -1.52 -1.22
C PHE A 154 -1.21 -0.04 -0.88
N TRP A 155 -0.13 0.71 -0.87
CA TRP A 155 -0.15 2.11 -0.44
C TRP A 155 -0.13 3.11 -1.60
N LEU A 156 0.67 2.84 -2.63
CA LEU A 156 0.86 3.78 -3.76
C LEU A 156 -0.44 4.10 -4.52
N PRO A 157 -1.35 3.12 -4.81
CA PRO A 157 -2.59 3.41 -5.51
C PRO A 157 -3.42 4.49 -4.82
N GLY A 158 -3.71 4.28 -3.55
CA GLY A 158 -4.49 5.24 -2.77
C GLY A 158 -3.80 6.60 -2.57
N ALA A 159 -2.48 6.61 -2.46
CA ALA A 159 -1.71 7.85 -2.35
C ALA A 159 -1.76 8.68 -3.66
N VAL A 160 -1.56 8.02 -4.80
CA VAL A 160 -1.65 8.66 -6.13
C VAL A 160 -3.05 9.21 -6.38
N GLN A 161 -4.09 8.44 -6.06
CA GLN A 161 -5.47 8.87 -6.22
C GLN A 161 -5.82 10.09 -5.37
N LYS A 162 -5.52 10.04 -4.06
CA LYS A 162 -5.73 11.19 -3.16
C LYS A 162 -4.97 12.44 -3.63
N HIS A 163 -3.74 12.25 -4.08
CA HIS A 163 -2.97 13.34 -4.66
C HIS A 163 -3.65 13.91 -5.92
N THR A 164 -4.09 13.03 -6.82
CA THR A 164 -4.83 13.43 -8.04
C THR A 164 -6.05 14.27 -7.70
N LEU A 165 -6.87 13.82 -6.75
CA LEU A 165 -8.07 14.56 -6.32
C LEU A 165 -7.75 15.93 -5.76
N SER A 166 -6.62 16.10 -5.08
CA SER A 166 -6.21 17.38 -4.51
C SER A 166 -5.62 18.37 -5.53
N VAL A 167 -5.05 17.88 -6.63
CA VAL A 167 -4.33 18.70 -7.61
C VAL A 167 -5.17 19.00 -8.86
N VAL A 168 -6.16 18.13 -9.18
CA VAL A 168 -6.99 18.30 -10.38
C VAL A 168 -7.88 19.54 -10.24
N PRO A 169 -7.69 20.58 -11.10
CA PRO A 169 -8.45 21.81 -11.04
C PRO A 169 -9.94 21.60 -11.42
N ASP A 170 -10.80 22.47 -10.92
CA ASP A 170 -12.25 22.44 -11.25
C ASP A 170 -12.53 22.48 -12.75
N VAL A 171 -11.72 23.19 -13.52
CA VAL A 171 -11.84 23.24 -14.99
C VAL A 171 -11.61 21.87 -15.62
N THR A 172 -10.64 21.11 -15.12
CA THR A 172 -10.38 19.74 -15.59
C THR A 172 -11.50 18.79 -15.16
N ARG A 173 -12.00 18.92 -13.93
CA ARG A 173 -13.18 18.18 -13.45
C ARG A 173 -14.41 18.44 -14.35
N ALA A 174 -14.64 19.70 -14.73
CA ALA A 174 -15.74 20.07 -15.63
C ALA A 174 -15.56 19.47 -17.03
N LYS A 175 -14.34 19.44 -17.58
CA LYS A 175 -14.05 18.78 -18.88
C LYS A 175 -14.30 17.27 -18.82
N ILE A 176 -13.90 16.61 -17.73
CA ILE A 176 -14.17 15.18 -17.53
C ILE A 176 -15.67 14.93 -17.48
N GLY A 177 -16.42 15.75 -16.72
CA GLY A 177 -17.87 15.66 -16.64
C GLY A 177 -18.55 15.86 -18.00
N GLU A 178 -18.08 16.79 -18.83
CA GLU A 178 -18.59 17.00 -20.19
C GLU A 178 -18.29 15.81 -21.10
N ALA A 179 -17.07 15.29 -21.03
CA ALA A 179 -16.66 14.11 -21.78
C ALA A 179 -17.47 12.86 -21.38
N LEU A 180 -17.80 12.72 -20.09
CA LEU A 180 -18.66 11.65 -19.59
C LEU A 180 -20.11 11.83 -20.02
N LEU A 181 -20.64 13.06 -19.93
CA LEU A 181 -21.98 13.40 -20.42
C LEU A 181 -22.18 13.01 -21.89
N THR A 182 -21.22 13.37 -22.75
CA THR A 182 -21.27 13.02 -24.17
C THR A 182 -21.37 11.51 -24.41
N ARG A 183 -20.81 10.70 -23.54
CA ARG A 183 -20.91 9.22 -23.61
C ARG A 183 -22.25 8.72 -23.10
N ILE A 184 -22.69 9.28 -21.99
CA ILE A 184 -24.03 8.97 -21.44
C ILE A 184 -25.13 9.31 -22.45
N GLU A 185 -25.00 10.42 -23.18
CA GLU A 185 -25.94 10.82 -24.21
C GLU A 185 -26.05 9.80 -25.36
N ARG A 186 -25.02 9.02 -25.65
CA ARG A 186 -25.11 7.94 -26.67
C ARG A 186 -26.05 6.83 -26.25
N VAL A 187 -26.19 6.58 -24.95
CA VAL A 187 -27.06 5.52 -24.39
C VAL A 187 -28.43 6.11 -23.99
N ALA A 188 -28.41 7.26 -23.32
CA ALA A 188 -29.56 7.90 -22.73
C ALA A 188 -30.35 8.78 -23.73
N GLY A 189 -29.78 9.02 -24.91
CA GLY A 189 -30.32 9.97 -25.90
C GLY A 189 -29.95 11.43 -25.57
N THR A 190 -30.29 12.32 -26.49
CA THR A 190 -29.99 13.75 -26.32
C THR A 190 -30.80 14.35 -25.17
N PRO A 191 -30.19 15.27 -24.37
CA PRO A 191 -30.85 15.95 -23.28
C PRO A 191 -32.13 16.70 -23.75
N CYS A 192 -33.13 16.71 -22.88
CA CYS A 192 -34.33 17.48 -23.11
C CYS A 192 -34.01 18.98 -23.07
N ARG A 193 -34.42 19.69 -24.09
CA ARG A 193 -34.22 21.14 -24.19
C ARG A 193 -35.50 21.81 -24.73
N SER A 194 -36.00 22.73 -23.94
CA SER A 194 -37.17 23.55 -24.32
C SER A 194 -36.93 25.00 -23.99
N ARG A 195 -37.12 25.90 -24.95
CA ARG A 195 -36.95 27.35 -24.70
C ARG A 195 -37.85 27.86 -23.55
N PRO A 196 -39.15 27.47 -23.47
CA PRO A 196 -39.99 27.89 -22.35
C PRO A 196 -39.60 27.35 -21.00
N ALA A 197 -38.99 26.16 -20.93
CA ALA A 197 -38.55 25.51 -19.68
C ALA A 197 -37.14 25.99 -19.18
N GLY A 198 -36.33 26.58 -20.05
CA GLY A 198 -34.97 27.00 -19.73
C GLY A 198 -34.86 27.92 -18.49
N PRO A 199 -35.69 28.98 -18.36
CA PRO A 199 -35.71 29.84 -17.17
C PRO A 199 -36.08 29.08 -15.88
N ALA A 200 -37.04 28.18 -15.92
CA ALA A 200 -37.46 27.35 -14.80
C ALA A 200 -36.33 26.40 -14.36
N LEU A 201 -35.66 25.74 -15.31
CA LEU A 201 -34.50 24.87 -15.03
C LEU A 201 -33.35 25.64 -14.38
N LYS A 202 -33.07 26.87 -14.84
CA LYS A 202 -32.06 27.75 -14.22
C LYS A 202 -32.47 28.15 -12.79
N THR A 203 -33.74 28.46 -12.56
CA THR A 203 -34.26 28.79 -11.23
C THR A 203 -34.11 27.60 -10.28
N LEU A 204 -34.44 26.39 -10.74
CA LEU A 204 -34.26 25.16 -9.98
C LEU A 204 -32.79 24.94 -9.64
N ALA A 205 -31.87 25.11 -10.59
CA ALA A 205 -30.43 25.03 -10.36
C ALA A 205 -29.93 26.01 -9.29
N LEU A 206 -30.38 27.27 -9.36
CA LEU A 206 -30.04 28.29 -8.36
C LEU A 206 -30.62 27.96 -6.98
N ARG A 207 -31.85 27.46 -6.90
CA ARG A 207 -32.51 27.09 -5.65
C ARG A 207 -31.81 25.92 -4.94
N THR A 208 -31.32 24.97 -5.72
CA THR A 208 -30.60 23.79 -5.23
C THR A 208 -29.08 23.98 -5.19
N ASN A 209 -28.58 25.16 -5.55
CA ASN A 209 -27.14 25.44 -5.66
C ASN A 209 -26.40 24.45 -6.58
N ALA A 210 -27.06 23.96 -7.62
CA ALA A 210 -26.44 23.15 -8.66
C ALA A 210 -25.78 24.05 -9.72
N LYS A 211 -24.60 23.69 -10.21
CA LYS A 211 -23.94 24.46 -11.28
C LYS A 211 -24.70 24.37 -12.60
N GLU A 212 -25.14 23.18 -12.94
CA GLU A 212 -25.90 22.91 -14.17
C GLU A 212 -26.84 21.70 -13.96
N LEU A 213 -28.06 21.81 -14.44
CA LEU A 213 -29.02 20.72 -14.45
C LEU A 213 -29.29 20.29 -15.87
N ILE A 214 -29.34 18.98 -16.11
CA ILE A 214 -29.56 18.38 -17.40
C ILE A 214 -30.62 17.31 -17.25
N VAL A 215 -31.71 17.44 -17.98
CA VAL A 215 -32.80 16.46 -17.96
C VAL A 215 -32.61 15.47 -19.10
N LEU A 216 -32.57 14.17 -18.75
CA LEU A 216 -32.43 13.06 -19.70
C LEU A 216 -33.77 12.31 -19.85
N ARG A 217 -34.01 11.77 -21.06
CA ARG A 217 -35.23 10.99 -21.35
C ARG A 217 -35.21 9.61 -20.70
N SER A 218 -34.02 9.02 -20.59
CA SER A 218 -33.82 7.65 -20.13
C SER A 218 -32.34 7.44 -19.74
N GLY A 219 -31.95 6.21 -19.48
CA GLY A 219 -30.55 5.82 -19.26
C GLY A 219 -30.05 5.98 -17.83
N ILE A 220 -30.72 6.75 -16.99
CA ILE A 220 -30.45 6.83 -15.54
C ILE A 220 -31.76 6.54 -14.80
N THR A 221 -31.63 5.97 -13.59
CA THR A 221 -32.81 5.64 -12.77
C THR A 221 -33.49 6.92 -12.26
N ASP A 222 -32.73 7.76 -11.56
CA ASP A 222 -33.29 8.96 -10.90
C ASP A 222 -32.45 10.20 -11.23
N SER A 223 -31.36 10.42 -10.55
CA SER A 223 -30.46 11.56 -10.72
C SER A 223 -29.02 11.12 -10.61
N MET A 224 -28.08 11.91 -11.13
CA MET A 224 -26.65 11.60 -11.13
C MET A 224 -25.80 12.86 -11.07
N TYR A 225 -24.83 12.88 -10.15
CA TYR A 225 -23.85 13.95 -10.08
C TYR A 225 -22.60 13.60 -10.90
N LEU A 226 -22.23 14.46 -11.82
CA LEU A 226 -21.01 14.32 -12.62
C LEU A 226 -19.87 15.18 -12.07
N PRO A 227 -18.60 14.80 -12.32
CA PRO A 227 -17.47 15.66 -12.01
C PRO A 227 -17.65 17.06 -12.59
N GLY A 228 -17.29 18.08 -11.83
CA GLY A 228 -17.42 19.48 -12.25
C GLY A 228 -18.77 20.13 -11.91
N GLY A 229 -19.70 19.41 -11.28
CA GLY A 229 -20.88 20.02 -10.67
C GLY A 229 -22.16 20.00 -11.53
N LYS A 230 -22.19 19.17 -12.58
CA LYS A 230 -23.41 18.92 -13.36
C LYS A 230 -24.26 17.85 -12.66
N VAL A 231 -25.56 18.04 -12.63
CA VAL A 231 -26.53 17.06 -12.13
C VAL A 231 -27.45 16.63 -13.27
N LEU A 232 -27.41 15.35 -13.57
CA LEU A 232 -28.33 14.72 -14.49
C LEU A 232 -29.61 14.34 -13.73
N VAL A 233 -30.74 14.53 -14.33
CA VAL A 233 -32.07 14.24 -13.77
C VAL A 233 -32.86 13.44 -14.80
N ASN A 234 -33.46 12.31 -14.38
CA ASN A 234 -34.36 11.59 -15.24
C ASN A 234 -35.64 12.40 -15.41
N LYS A 235 -36.22 12.43 -16.64
CA LYS A 235 -37.48 13.11 -16.94
C LYS A 235 -38.62 12.70 -16.00
N VAL A 236 -38.63 11.45 -15.54
CA VAL A 236 -39.68 10.93 -14.64
C VAL A 236 -39.76 11.74 -13.35
N LEU A 237 -38.62 12.28 -12.85
CA LEU A 237 -38.61 13.13 -11.65
C LEU A 237 -39.24 14.51 -11.90
N VAL A 238 -39.31 14.94 -13.16
CA VAL A 238 -39.87 16.21 -13.56
C VAL A 238 -41.35 16.07 -14.00
N GLU A 239 -41.65 15.02 -14.78
CA GLU A 239 -42.96 14.79 -15.37
C GLU A 239 -43.91 14.02 -14.44
N GLY A 240 -43.38 13.15 -13.55
CA GLY A 240 -44.15 12.19 -12.76
C GLY A 240 -44.64 12.70 -11.40
N PHE A 241 -44.22 13.90 -10.99
CA PHE A 241 -44.59 14.45 -9.67
C PHE A 241 -45.27 15.81 -9.79
N GLU A 242 -46.20 16.08 -8.87
CA GLU A 242 -46.93 17.33 -8.84
C GLU A 242 -46.09 18.47 -8.26
N GLU A 243 -45.19 18.16 -7.32
CA GLU A 243 -44.42 19.15 -6.56
C GLU A 243 -42.96 19.22 -7.02
N PRO A 244 -42.42 20.42 -7.29
CA PRO A 244 -41.02 20.61 -7.65
C PRO A 244 -40.03 20.30 -6.51
N ASP A 245 -40.53 20.19 -5.25
CA ASP A 245 -39.76 19.81 -4.07
C ASP A 245 -39.12 18.40 -4.23
N VAL A 246 -39.82 17.49 -4.92
CA VAL A 246 -39.34 16.14 -5.18
C VAL A 246 -38.06 16.17 -6.00
N VAL A 247 -38.09 16.75 -7.18
CA VAL A 247 -36.90 16.83 -8.03
C VAL A 247 -35.76 17.62 -7.37
N ALA A 248 -36.11 18.68 -6.62
CA ALA A 248 -35.13 19.43 -5.83
C ALA A 248 -34.46 18.55 -4.76
N GLY A 249 -35.23 17.69 -4.10
CA GLY A 249 -34.72 16.73 -3.13
C GLY A 249 -33.72 15.73 -3.74
N TYR A 250 -34.00 15.17 -4.91
CA TYR A 250 -33.07 14.30 -5.62
C TYR A 250 -31.78 15.03 -5.98
N ILE A 251 -31.84 16.30 -6.41
CA ILE A 251 -30.68 17.12 -6.71
C ILE A 251 -29.85 17.35 -5.45
N LEU A 252 -30.47 17.68 -4.32
CA LEU A 252 -29.79 17.87 -3.04
C LEU A 252 -29.16 16.57 -2.56
N ALA A 253 -29.84 15.44 -2.71
CA ALA A 253 -29.33 14.12 -2.34
C ALA A 253 -28.05 13.77 -3.14
N GLU A 254 -28.02 14.07 -4.45
CA GLU A 254 -26.83 13.88 -5.28
C GLU A 254 -25.66 14.77 -4.85
N GLN A 255 -25.93 16.00 -4.48
CA GLN A 255 -24.90 16.91 -3.97
C GLN A 255 -24.33 16.43 -2.63
N VAL A 256 -25.17 15.93 -1.73
CA VAL A 256 -24.74 15.34 -0.46
C VAL A 256 -23.90 14.09 -0.70
N ARG A 257 -24.32 13.20 -1.61
CA ARG A 257 -23.53 12.03 -2.01
C ARG A 257 -22.16 12.45 -2.55
N SER A 258 -22.11 13.47 -3.39
CA SER A 258 -20.84 13.96 -3.97
C SER A 258 -19.90 14.60 -2.96
N GLN A 259 -20.41 15.09 -1.83
CA GLN A 259 -19.58 15.58 -0.73
C GLN A 259 -18.97 14.45 0.10
N THR A 260 -19.68 13.33 0.22
CA THR A 260 -19.23 12.14 0.95
C THR A 260 -18.32 11.28 0.07
N ASN A 261 -18.70 11.11 -1.20
CA ASN A 261 -17.98 10.32 -2.19
C ASN A 261 -17.81 11.18 -3.45
N ASP A 262 -16.63 11.76 -3.62
CA ASP A 262 -16.32 12.56 -4.82
C ASP A 262 -16.55 11.72 -6.08
N SER A 263 -17.36 12.23 -7.01
CA SER A 263 -17.66 11.53 -8.26
C SER A 263 -16.42 11.25 -9.10
N LEU A 264 -15.39 12.09 -9.01
CA LEU A 264 -14.11 11.85 -9.64
C LEU A 264 -13.35 10.73 -8.94
N ASP A 265 -13.40 10.65 -7.60
CA ASP A 265 -12.79 9.58 -6.80
C ASP A 265 -13.36 8.21 -7.18
N THR A 266 -14.68 8.09 -7.15
CA THR A 266 -15.40 6.88 -7.58
C THR A 266 -15.03 6.47 -9.00
N MET A 267 -14.90 7.44 -9.90
CA MET A 267 -14.47 7.19 -11.27
C MET A 267 -13.03 6.69 -11.35
N LEU A 268 -12.08 7.29 -10.60
CA LEU A 268 -10.68 6.90 -10.59
C LEU A 268 -10.49 5.51 -9.98
N ASP A 269 -11.29 5.14 -8.98
CA ASP A 269 -11.32 3.77 -8.44
C ASP A 269 -11.66 2.74 -9.52
N HIS A 270 -12.64 3.06 -10.36
CA HIS A 270 -13.08 2.17 -11.44
C HIS A 270 -12.04 2.05 -12.56
N VAL A 271 -11.55 3.18 -13.06
CA VAL A 271 -10.64 3.22 -14.23
C VAL A 271 -9.19 2.84 -13.89
N GLY A 272 -8.82 2.84 -12.60
CA GLY A 272 -7.58 2.35 -12.07
C GLY A 272 -6.37 3.26 -12.27
N LEU A 273 -5.22 2.80 -11.76
CA LEU A 273 -3.98 3.59 -11.66
C LEU A 273 -3.44 4.12 -12.98
N ARG A 274 -3.53 3.34 -14.07
CA ARG A 274 -3.00 3.77 -15.37
C ARG A 274 -3.71 5.03 -15.88
N ALA A 275 -5.05 5.04 -15.79
CA ALA A 275 -5.86 6.19 -16.19
C ALA A 275 -5.63 7.37 -15.25
N THR A 276 -5.51 7.13 -13.93
CA THR A 276 -5.18 8.15 -12.94
C THR A 276 -3.84 8.81 -13.22
N PHE A 277 -2.80 8.02 -13.53
CA PHE A 277 -1.48 8.56 -13.91
C PHE A 277 -1.52 9.34 -15.22
N THR A 278 -2.30 8.88 -16.21
CA THR A 278 -2.50 9.61 -17.47
C THR A 278 -3.19 10.94 -17.21
N LEU A 279 -4.20 10.98 -16.33
CA LEU A 279 -4.87 12.21 -15.93
C LEU A 279 -3.89 13.21 -15.29
N LEU A 280 -3.02 12.74 -14.38
CA LEU A 280 -2.02 13.58 -13.72
C LEU A 280 -1.01 14.20 -14.69
N THR A 281 -0.59 13.43 -15.69
CA THR A 281 0.48 13.84 -16.62
C THR A 281 -0.04 14.63 -17.82
N THR A 282 -1.24 14.33 -18.29
CA THR A 282 -1.80 14.92 -19.52
C THR A 282 -2.99 15.84 -19.28
N GLY A 283 -3.59 15.80 -18.08
CA GLY A 283 -4.84 16.50 -17.77
C GLY A 283 -6.09 15.88 -18.39
N ASN A 284 -5.98 14.70 -19.02
CA ASN A 284 -7.08 14.04 -19.72
C ASN A 284 -7.17 12.56 -19.30
N LEU A 285 -8.40 12.02 -19.34
CA LEU A 285 -8.62 10.57 -19.18
C LEU A 285 -8.65 9.88 -20.55
N PRO A 286 -8.18 8.63 -20.66
CA PRO A 286 -8.30 7.84 -21.87
C PRO A 286 -9.76 7.65 -22.27
N SER A 287 -10.07 7.73 -23.57
CA SER A 287 -11.45 7.56 -24.05
C SER A 287 -12.08 6.23 -23.68
N ALA A 288 -11.31 5.13 -23.78
CA ALA A 288 -11.77 3.80 -23.41
C ALA A 288 -12.17 3.71 -21.93
N ALA A 289 -11.41 4.35 -21.04
CA ALA A 289 -11.74 4.38 -19.60
C ALA A 289 -13.04 5.17 -19.32
N LEU A 290 -13.27 6.25 -20.07
CA LEU A 290 -14.50 7.02 -19.98
C LEU A 290 -15.72 6.26 -20.53
N ASP A 291 -15.54 5.50 -21.62
CA ASP A 291 -16.59 4.68 -22.21
C ASP A 291 -17.00 3.55 -21.26
N ASP A 292 -16.03 2.81 -20.71
CA ASP A 292 -16.23 1.74 -19.74
C ASP A 292 -16.93 2.23 -18.45
N TYR A 293 -16.47 3.38 -17.91
CA TYR A 293 -17.10 3.98 -16.74
C TYR A 293 -18.55 4.44 -17.03
N ALA A 294 -18.79 5.00 -18.21
CA ALA A 294 -20.14 5.45 -18.58
C ALA A 294 -21.15 4.30 -18.59
N GLU A 295 -20.77 3.13 -19.08
CA GLU A 295 -21.62 1.94 -19.08
C GLU A 295 -21.89 1.45 -17.65
N THR A 296 -20.82 1.39 -16.84
CA THR A 296 -20.92 0.90 -15.46
C THR A 296 -21.76 1.80 -14.58
N VAL A 297 -21.55 3.12 -14.64
CA VAL A 297 -22.23 4.08 -13.75
C VAL A 297 -23.73 4.16 -14.00
N LEU A 298 -24.19 3.82 -15.20
CA LEU A 298 -25.61 3.78 -15.54
C LEU A 298 -26.34 2.59 -14.90
N SER A 299 -25.63 1.51 -14.61
CA SER A 299 -26.18 0.28 -14.02
C SER A 299 -26.01 0.19 -12.50
N GLN A 300 -25.16 1.03 -11.90
CA GLN A 300 -24.88 0.98 -10.47
C GLN A 300 -26.05 1.51 -9.62
N GLN A 301 -26.40 0.73 -8.60
CA GLN A 301 -27.25 1.21 -7.52
C GLN A 301 -26.50 2.23 -6.67
N ARG A 302 -27.15 3.31 -6.32
CA ARG A 302 -26.54 4.37 -5.53
C ARG A 302 -26.85 4.20 -4.05
N PRO A 303 -25.86 4.42 -3.17
CA PRO A 303 -26.10 4.41 -1.75
C PRO A 303 -27.05 5.55 -1.36
N LEU A 304 -27.82 5.35 -0.30
CA LEU A 304 -28.62 6.41 0.29
C LEU A 304 -27.72 7.58 0.72
N ALA A 305 -28.21 8.82 0.55
CA ALA A 305 -27.49 9.99 1.03
C ALA A 305 -27.49 10.00 2.58
N ASN A 306 -26.43 10.56 3.17
CA ASN A 306 -26.39 10.72 4.62
C ASN A 306 -27.54 11.63 5.09
N GLU A 307 -28.42 11.11 5.94
CA GLU A 307 -29.64 11.76 6.37
C GLU A 307 -29.40 13.10 7.05
N THR A 308 -28.46 13.16 7.99
CA THR A 308 -28.14 14.40 8.72
C THR A 308 -27.64 15.50 7.78
N MET A 309 -26.76 15.14 6.85
CA MET A 309 -26.25 16.10 5.85
C MET A 309 -27.34 16.52 4.87
N LEU A 310 -28.24 15.60 4.53
CA LEU A 310 -29.36 15.87 3.62
C LEU A 310 -30.38 16.80 4.25
N LEU A 311 -30.74 16.60 5.52
CA LEU A 311 -31.60 17.53 6.29
C LEU A 311 -30.98 18.92 6.37
N ALA A 312 -29.68 19.01 6.63
CA ALA A 312 -28.97 20.30 6.60
C ALA A 312 -29.01 20.99 5.22
N ALA A 313 -28.92 20.18 4.14
CA ALA A 313 -29.03 20.70 2.77
C ALA A 313 -30.46 21.21 2.47
N PHE A 314 -31.50 20.49 2.88
CA PHE A 314 -32.90 20.94 2.78
C PHE A 314 -33.13 22.24 3.55
N ALA A 315 -32.65 22.32 4.81
CA ALA A 315 -32.74 23.52 5.62
C ALA A 315 -32.07 24.71 4.94
N LYS A 316 -30.84 24.54 4.46
CA LYS A 316 -30.08 25.58 3.75
C LYS A 316 -30.76 26.07 2.47
N ALA A 317 -31.32 25.14 1.73
CA ALA A 317 -32.05 25.44 0.49
C ALA A 317 -33.47 26.01 0.74
N ASN A 318 -33.95 25.95 1.99
CA ASN A 318 -35.34 26.27 2.36
C ASN A 318 -36.37 25.48 1.50
N ILE A 319 -36.16 24.15 1.45
CA ILE A 319 -36.96 23.17 0.69
C ILE A 319 -37.48 22.11 1.65
N ARG A 320 -38.70 21.64 1.47
CA ARG A 320 -39.30 20.56 2.27
C ARG A 320 -38.64 19.22 1.94
N SER A 321 -38.30 18.43 2.95
CA SER A 321 -37.75 17.07 2.78
C SER A 321 -38.85 16.02 2.61
N THR A 322 -40.05 16.24 3.17
CA THR A 322 -41.16 15.30 3.15
C THR A 322 -41.57 14.83 1.75
N PRO A 323 -41.73 15.72 0.72
CA PRO A 323 -42.08 15.29 -0.63
C PRO A 323 -41.05 14.37 -1.27
N TYR A 324 -39.74 14.66 -1.07
CA TYR A 324 -38.67 13.79 -1.52
C TYR A 324 -38.68 12.45 -0.79
N ALA A 325 -38.83 12.46 0.54
CA ALA A 325 -38.84 11.26 1.35
C ALA A 325 -39.94 10.27 0.88
N LYS A 326 -41.14 10.77 0.64
CA LYS A 326 -42.27 9.98 0.13
C LYS A 326 -42.10 9.53 -1.33
N ALA A 327 -41.32 10.27 -2.12
CA ALA A 327 -41.01 9.86 -3.48
C ALA A 327 -39.96 8.73 -3.53
N VAL A 328 -39.04 8.70 -2.56
CA VAL A 328 -38.02 7.62 -2.40
C VAL A 328 -38.71 6.37 -1.83
N ASP A 329 -39.54 6.54 -0.82
CA ASP A 329 -40.25 5.44 -0.16
C ASP A 329 -41.70 5.89 0.13
N VAL A 330 -42.64 5.33 -0.63
CA VAL A 330 -44.03 5.65 -0.50
C VAL A 330 -44.61 5.32 0.88
N THR A 331 -44.06 4.27 1.53
CA THR A 331 -44.43 3.89 2.91
C THR A 331 -43.86 4.86 3.95
N GLY A 332 -42.77 5.51 3.62
CA GLY A 332 -42.00 6.39 4.53
C GLY A 332 -41.20 5.67 5.61
N GLU A 333 -41.21 4.34 5.65
CA GLU A 333 -40.52 3.57 6.71
C GLU A 333 -39.02 3.79 6.65
N THR A 334 -38.42 3.73 5.46
CA THR A 334 -36.96 3.90 5.31
C THR A 334 -36.53 5.38 5.30
N THR A 335 -37.46 6.30 5.21
CA THR A 335 -37.23 7.76 5.12
C THR A 335 -37.88 8.52 6.26
N ILE A 336 -38.28 7.83 7.34
CA ILE A 336 -39.04 8.42 8.45
C ILE A 336 -38.33 9.62 9.07
N GLY A 337 -36.98 9.55 9.22
CA GLY A 337 -36.20 10.66 9.75
C GLY A 337 -36.28 11.93 8.89
N LEU A 338 -36.38 11.81 7.56
CA LEU A 338 -36.55 12.94 6.66
C LEU A 338 -37.95 13.55 6.75
N ILE A 339 -38.94 12.75 7.15
CA ILE A 339 -40.35 13.19 7.30
C ILE A 339 -40.51 13.91 8.65
N GLU A 340 -40.07 13.28 9.74
CA GLU A 340 -40.24 13.79 11.09
C GLU A 340 -39.38 15.04 11.37
N ALA A 341 -38.15 15.06 10.82
CA ALA A 341 -37.23 16.18 10.95
C ALA A 341 -37.27 17.17 9.78
N ASP A 342 -38.40 17.24 9.02
CA ASP A 342 -38.52 18.18 7.92
C ASP A 342 -38.27 19.62 8.40
N PRO A 343 -37.20 20.29 7.96
CA PRO A 343 -36.78 21.58 8.48
C PRO A 343 -37.75 22.71 8.15
N ILE A 344 -38.67 22.47 7.21
CA ILE A 344 -39.64 23.48 6.72
C ILE A 344 -41.07 23.06 7.09
N SER A 345 -41.26 22.01 7.84
CA SER A 345 -42.59 21.58 8.30
C SER A 345 -43.29 22.68 9.10
N GLY A 346 -44.56 22.88 8.86
CA GLY A 346 -45.41 23.87 9.60
C GLY A 346 -45.15 25.34 9.27
N THR A 347 -44.22 25.66 8.38
CA THR A 347 -43.96 27.02 7.91
C THR A 347 -44.56 27.25 6.51
N LEU A 348 -44.85 28.50 6.15
CA LEU A 348 -45.21 28.89 4.77
C LEU A 348 -43.93 28.76 3.91
N ALA A 349 -43.67 27.55 3.41
CA ALA A 349 -42.53 27.27 2.53
C ALA A 349 -42.63 28.15 1.28
N LYS A 350 -41.52 28.84 0.95
CA LYS A 350 -41.42 29.50 -0.34
C LYS A 350 -41.36 28.44 -1.42
N PRO A 351 -42.29 28.40 -2.41
CA PRO A 351 -42.27 27.36 -3.44
C PRO A 351 -40.90 27.35 -4.17
N VAL A 352 -40.41 26.15 -4.50
CA VAL A 352 -39.16 25.95 -5.25
C VAL A 352 -39.23 26.63 -6.61
N LEU A 353 -40.36 26.43 -7.30
CA LEU A 353 -40.72 27.09 -8.55
C LEU A 353 -42.15 27.61 -8.45
N ARG A 354 -42.47 28.62 -9.24
CA ARG A 354 -43.85 29.05 -9.43
C ARG A 354 -44.60 28.01 -10.26
N ASP A 355 -45.89 27.86 -10.07
CA ASP A 355 -46.70 26.85 -10.75
C ASP A 355 -46.56 26.90 -12.29
N GLY A 356 -46.64 28.08 -12.89
CA GLY A 356 -46.47 28.23 -14.32
C GLY A 356 -45.04 27.90 -14.82
N ASP A 357 -44.02 28.06 -13.97
CA ASP A 357 -42.63 27.66 -14.27
C ASP A 357 -42.50 26.14 -14.16
N TRP A 358 -43.16 25.55 -13.16
CA TRP A 358 -43.17 24.10 -12.98
C TRP A 358 -43.85 23.39 -14.16
N ILE A 359 -45.02 23.82 -14.57
CA ILE A 359 -45.73 23.27 -15.75
C ILE A 359 -44.85 23.37 -17.01
N ARG A 360 -44.16 24.50 -17.22
CA ARG A 360 -43.20 24.62 -18.33
C ARG A 360 -42.03 23.66 -18.24
N LEU A 361 -41.54 23.40 -17.02
CA LEU A 361 -40.45 22.45 -16.81
C LEU A 361 -40.92 21.01 -17.03
N GLN A 362 -42.13 20.64 -16.60
CA GLN A 362 -42.70 19.33 -16.85
C GLN A 362 -42.80 19.01 -18.35
N ALA A 363 -43.01 20.03 -19.17
CA ALA A 363 -43.07 19.88 -20.64
C ALA A 363 -41.67 19.97 -21.31
N ILE A 364 -40.54 19.88 -20.56
CA ILE A 364 -39.20 20.10 -21.09
C ILE A 364 -38.81 19.10 -22.17
N CYS A 365 -39.25 17.84 -22.03
CA CYS A 365 -38.91 16.79 -23.00
C CYS A 365 -39.80 16.78 -24.24
N GLY A 366 -40.83 17.59 -24.27
CA GLY A 366 -41.83 17.62 -25.37
C GLY A 366 -42.56 16.28 -25.50
N ASN A 367 -43.83 16.31 -25.77
CA ASN A 367 -44.59 15.12 -26.20
C ASN A 367 -44.31 14.83 -27.66
#